data_1d1eaec72c895e0754aa8b61249620b1
#
_entry.id   1d1eaec72c895e0754aa8b61249620b1
#
_cell.length_a   1.000
_cell.length_b   1.000
_cell.length_c   1.000
_cell.angle_alpha   90.00
_cell.angle_beta   90.00
_cell.angle_gamma   90.00
#
_symmetry.space_group_name_H-M   'P 1'
#
loop_
_entity.id
_entity.type
_entity.pdbx_description
1 polymer ?
#
loop_
_entity_poly.entity_id
_entity_poly.type
_entity_poly.pdbx_seq_one_letter_code
_entity_poly.pdbx_strand_id
1 'polypeptide(L)'
;MPTSHLPTSMSCIAIREPGGPEVLVPQQQPMPSPAEGEILVKVMAAGVNRPDVLQRKGLYPPPKGTSEIPGLEIAGEVVAIGRNVTRWKQGEKVMALVGGGGYAEYCLAFEGHALPLPATLSMIEAAAIPETFFTVWYNVFERGKLAKGETFLVHGGSSGIGTTAIQLAKALSARVFTTAGTPEKCAACRKLGADLAINYRTEDFVALTKEATEGRGVDVILDMVGGDYIGRNYEAAAVEGRIVQIAFQAASRANVDMMRLMLKRLTHTGSTLRARSVADKSAIARAVETHALPLIAAGKVRPVIDSTFPLHQASAAHARMEDGDHIGKIVLTL
;
A
#
# COMPACT_ATOMS: atom_id res chain seq x y z
N MET A 1 15.36 10.06 34.15
CA MET A 1 15.48 8.81 33.36
C MET A 1 16.83 8.87 32.65
N PRO A 2 17.61 7.77 32.55
CA PRO A 2 18.88 7.84 31.82
C PRO A 2 18.61 8.21 30.36
N THR A 3 19.26 9.26 29.88
CA THR A 3 19.34 9.60 28.49
C THR A 3 20.09 8.46 27.80
N SER A 4 19.35 7.51 27.18
CA SER A 4 19.97 6.51 26.32
C SER A 4 20.58 7.26 25.15
N HIS A 5 21.91 7.37 25.12
CA HIS A 5 22.61 7.94 23.97
C HIS A 5 22.29 7.06 22.75
N LEU A 6 21.71 7.67 21.73
CA LEU A 6 21.52 6.99 20.45
C LEU A 6 22.89 6.56 19.89
N PRO A 7 23.00 5.40 19.23
CA PRO A 7 24.23 4.98 18.59
C PRO A 7 24.66 5.96 17.49
N THR A 8 25.92 5.96 17.13
CA THR A 8 26.45 6.82 16.04
C THR A 8 26.20 6.26 14.65
N SER A 9 25.92 4.96 14.55
CA SER A 9 25.62 4.24 13.31
C SER A 9 24.48 3.25 13.54
N MET A 10 23.86 2.82 12.44
CA MET A 10 22.78 1.85 12.41
C MET A 10 22.98 0.82 11.30
N SER A 11 22.43 -0.38 11.50
CA SER A 11 22.36 -1.41 10.46
C SER A 11 21.18 -1.11 9.53
N CYS A 12 21.39 -1.33 8.23
CA CYS A 12 20.36 -1.21 7.21
C CYS A 12 20.58 -2.21 6.07
N ILE A 13 19.61 -2.32 5.19
CA ILE A 13 19.73 -3.05 3.93
C ILE A 13 19.89 -2.04 2.79
N ALA A 14 21.01 -2.11 2.11
CA ALA A 14 21.30 -1.29 0.92
C ALA A 14 21.08 -2.07 -0.37
N ILE A 15 20.83 -1.34 -1.45
CA ILE A 15 20.83 -1.87 -2.81
C ILE A 15 22.25 -1.63 -3.37
N ARG A 16 23.04 -2.70 -3.56
CA ARG A 16 24.40 -2.58 -4.07
C ARG A 16 24.44 -2.08 -5.53
N GLU A 17 23.52 -2.56 -6.35
CA GLU A 17 23.34 -2.23 -7.76
C GLU A 17 21.94 -2.61 -8.22
N PRO A 18 21.39 -2.09 -9.32
CA PRO A 18 20.12 -2.59 -9.85
C PRO A 18 20.18 -4.07 -10.21
N GLY A 19 19.24 -4.89 -9.70
CA GLY A 19 19.31 -6.34 -9.95
C GLY A 19 18.23 -7.17 -9.30
N GLY A 20 18.51 -8.45 -9.15
CA GLY A 20 17.70 -9.44 -8.46
C GLY A 20 17.70 -9.28 -6.94
N PRO A 21 16.99 -10.14 -6.18
CA PRO A 21 16.92 -10.04 -4.72
C PRO A 21 18.29 -10.06 -4.02
N GLU A 22 19.28 -10.71 -4.59
CA GLU A 22 20.66 -10.88 -4.07
C GLU A 22 21.46 -9.58 -3.96
N VAL A 23 21.02 -8.48 -4.59
CA VAL A 23 21.69 -7.18 -4.48
C VAL A 23 21.33 -6.42 -3.22
N LEU A 24 20.35 -6.92 -2.44
CA LEU A 24 20.01 -6.41 -1.12
C LEU A 24 21.02 -6.94 -0.09
N VAL A 25 21.86 -6.04 0.41
CA VAL A 25 22.98 -6.39 1.28
C VAL A 25 22.94 -5.62 2.61
N PRO A 26 23.29 -6.23 3.73
CA PRO A 26 23.48 -5.53 4.99
C PRO A 26 24.60 -4.48 4.88
N GLN A 27 24.37 -3.30 5.46
CA GLN A 27 25.31 -2.20 5.49
C GLN A 27 25.18 -1.42 6.80
N GLN A 28 26.29 -0.80 7.25
CA GLN A 28 26.27 0.19 8.33
C GLN A 28 26.19 1.59 7.72
N GLN A 29 25.33 2.43 8.27
CA GLN A 29 25.25 3.85 7.90
C GLN A 29 25.23 4.74 9.14
N PRO A 30 25.63 6.04 9.01
CA PRO A 30 25.48 7.00 10.10
C PRO A 30 24.04 7.09 10.58
N MET A 31 23.85 7.30 11.88
CA MET A 31 22.54 7.56 12.46
C MET A 31 21.94 8.84 11.85
N PRO A 32 20.72 8.78 11.27
CA PRO A 32 20.08 9.98 10.78
C PRO A 32 19.60 10.89 11.92
N SER A 33 19.61 12.19 11.70
CA SER A 33 19.13 13.19 12.65
C SER A 33 17.85 13.83 12.13
N PRO A 34 16.77 13.90 12.94
CA PRO A 34 15.51 14.45 12.50
C PRO A 34 15.60 15.97 12.28
N ALA A 35 15.18 16.41 11.09
CA ALA A 35 15.07 17.80 10.70
C ALA A 35 13.75 18.43 11.25
N GLU A 36 13.43 19.64 10.81
CA GLU A 36 12.18 20.29 11.18
C GLU A 36 10.95 19.50 10.71
N GLY A 37 10.02 19.24 11.64
CA GLY A 37 8.80 18.47 11.39
C GLY A 37 9.01 16.96 11.23
N GLU A 38 10.23 16.45 11.49
CA GLU A 38 10.55 15.02 11.41
C GLU A 38 10.69 14.39 12.79
N ILE A 39 10.36 13.11 12.88
CA ILE A 39 10.61 12.24 14.01
C ILE A 39 11.60 11.15 13.61
N LEU A 40 12.44 10.71 14.54
CA LEU A 40 13.27 9.53 14.39
C LEU A 40 12.59 8.36 15.07
N VAL A 41 12.31 7.31 14.31
CA VAL A 41 11.65 6.11 14.79
C VAL A 41 12.66 4.97 14.88
N LYS A 42 12.76 4.32 16.05
CA LYS A 42 13.41 3.01 16.19
C LYS A 42 12.46 1.99 15.57
N VAL A 43 12.85 1.44 14.44
CA VAL A 43 12.00 0.52 13.65
C VAL A 43 11.95 -0.84 14.34
N MET A 44 10.76 -1.38 14.48
CA MET A 44 10.51 -2.73 15.00
C MET A 44 9.99 -3.67 13.90
N ALA A 45 9.33 -3.09 12.87
CA ALA A 45 8.89 -3.80 11.70
C ALA A 45 8.77 -2.85 10.50
N ALA A 46 8.98 -3.36 9.28
CA ALA A 46 8.85 -2.63 8.02
C ALA A 46 8.10 -3.46 6.98
N GLY A 47 7.10 -2.89 6.31
CA GLY A 47 6.36 -3.57 5.27
C GLY A 47 7.14 -3.62 3.95
N VAL A 48 7.02 -4.75 3.23
CA VAL A 48 7.58 -4.91 1.88
C VAL A 48 6.51 -4.55 0.86
N ASN A 49 6.89 -3.75 -0.13
CA ASN A 49 5.98 -3.24 -1.15
C ASN A 49 6.54 -3.41 -2.56
N ARG A 50 5.68 -3.48 -3.57
CA ARG A 50 6.11 -3.59 -4.97
C ARG A 50 7.04 -2.44 -5.41
N PRO A 51 6.85 -1.18 -5.00
CA PRO A 51 7.80 -0.10 -5.26
C PRO A 51 9.22 -0.36 -4.73
N ASP A 52 9.39 -1.08 -3.61
CA ASP A 52 10.73 -1.44 -3.08
C ASP A 52 11.44 -2.40 -4.06
N VAL A 53 10.70 -3.35 -4.62
CA VAL A 53 11.21 -4.26 -5.66
C VAL A 53 11.58 -3.48 -6.93
N LEU A 54 10.75 -2.51 -7.33
CA LEU A 54 11.04 -1.65 -8.49
C LEU A 54 12.23 -0.73 -8.24
N GLN A 55 12.39 -0.19 -7.02
CA GLN A 55 13.58 0.58 -6.64
C GLN A 55 14.83 -0.29 -6.73
N ARG A 56 14.81 -1.51 -6.19
CA ARG A 56 15.91 -2.46 -6.28
C ARG A 56 16.29 -2.75 -7.74
N LYS A 57 15.33 -2.82 -8.64
CA LYS A 57 15.54 -3.03 -10.08
C LYS A 57 15.98 -1.76 -10.85
N GLY A 58 16.11 -0.61 -10.18
CA GLY A 58 16.43 0.67 -10.80
C GLY A 58 15.28 1.30 -11.60
N LEU A 59 14.06 0.77 -11.47
CA LEU A 59 12.88 1.20 -12.23
C LEU A 59 12.02 2.24 -11.50
N TYR A 60 12.29 2.48 -10.21
CA TYR A 60 11.55 3.42 -9.38
C TYR A 60 12.48 4.14 -8.40
N PRO A 61 13.30 5.09 -8.88
CA PRO A 61 14.29 5.77 -8.03
C PRO A 61 13.59 6.58 -6.92
N PRO A 62 14.24 6.70 -5.74
CA PRO A 62 13.73 7.54 -4.67
C PRO A 62 13.67 9.02 -5.12
N PRO A 63 12.66 9.79 -4.65
CA PRO A 63 12.63 11.22 -4.87
C PRO A 63 13.87 11.90 -4.28
N LYS A 64 14.30 12.99 -4.93
CA LYS A 64 15.48 13.75 -4.45
C LYS A 64 15.29 14.19 -3.00
N GLY A 65 16.30 13.95 -2.17
CA GLY A 65 16.31 14.30 -0.75
C GLY A 65 15.66 13.26 0.17
N THR A 66 15.21 12.11 -0.36
CA THR A 66 14.78 10.98 0.47
C THR A 66 15.90 9.93 0.57
N SER A 67 15.79 9.05 1.56
CA SER A 67 16.75 7.95 1.75
C SER A 67 16.79 7.02 0.54
N GLU A 68 17.99 6.58 0.15
CA GLU A 68 18.21 5.55 -0.86
C GLU A 68 17.99 4.13 -0.32
N ILE A 69 17.98 3.96 1.00
CA ILE A 69 17.59 2.71 1.66
C ILE A 69 16.12 2.42 1.29
N PRO A 70 15.79 1.19 0.82
CA PRO A 70 14.40 0.84 0.53
C PRO A 70 13.51 0.80 1.78
N GLY A 71 12.22 0.57 1.57
CA GLY A 71 11.20 0.49 2.62
C GLY A 71 10.39 1.78 2.73
N LEU A 72 9.08 1.68 2.45
CA LEU A 72 8.16 2.81 2.35
C LEU A 72 7.20 2.92 3.54
N GLU A 73 7.23 1.96 4.46
CA GLU A 73 6.40 1.96 5.66
C GLU A 73 7.08 1.24 6.82
N ILE A 74 6.84 1.74 8.01
CA ILE A 74 7.42 1.24 9.25
C ILE A 74 6.40 1.25 10.38
N ALA A 75 6.69 0.44 11.42
CA ALA A 75 6.16 0.61 12.77
C ALA A 75 7.30 0.54 13.78
N GLY A 76 7.21 1.35 14.84
CA GLY A 76 8.26 1.42 15.85
C GLY A 76 7.97 2.44 16.94
N GLU A 77 9.03 2.86 17.63
CA GLU A 77 8.98 3.80 18.74
C GLU A 77 9.73 5.10 18.40
N VAL A 78 9.12 6.24 18.69
CA VAL A 78 9.76 7.56 18.52
C VAL A 78 10.89 7.71 19.53
N VAL A 79 12.12 7.87 19.06
CA VAL A 79 13.32 7.98 19.92
C VAL A 79 13.95 9.38 19.90
N ALA A 80 13.65 10.20 18.90
CA ALA A 80 14.02 11.61 18.84
C ALA A 80 13.00 12.40 18.01
N ILE A 81 12.91 13.71 18.26
CA ILE A 81 12.03 14.62 17.54
C ILE A 81 12.84 15.81 17.03
N GLY A 82 12.54 16.27 15.82
CA GLY A 82 13.10 17.47 15.24
C GLY A 82 12.43 18.76 15.76
N ARG A 83 12.90 19.89 15.26
CA ARG A 83 12.29 21.19 15.59
C ARG A 83 10.84 21.24 15.10
N ASN A 84 9.99 21.99 15.82
CA ASN A 84 8.59 22.23 15.50
C ASN A 84 7.70 20.96 15.43
N VAL A 85 8.18 19.79 15.86
CA VAL A 85 7.34 18.62 16.08
C VAL A 85 6.47 18.86 17.30
N THR A 86 5.15 18.74 17.13
CA THR A 86 4.16 18.99 18.18
C THR A 86 3.26 17.79 18.44
N ARG A 87 3.16 16.88 17.47
CA ARG A 87 2.22 15.77 17.49
C ARG A 87 2.73 14.56 18.28
N TRP A 88 4.04 14.35 18.33
CA TRP A 88 4.66 13.15 18.89
C TRP A 88 5.65 13.48 20.00
N LYS A 89 5.79 12.52 20.93
CA LYS A 89 6.79 12.53 22.01
C LYS A 89 7.65 11.28 21.93
N GLN A 90 8.86 11.37 22.49
CA GLN A 90 9.72 10.21 22.67
C GLN A 90 9.02 9.12 23.50
N GLY A 91 9.18 7.86 23.11
CA GLY A 91 8.55 6.70 23.72
C GLY A 91 7.18 6.35 23.13
N GLU A 92 6.58 7.20 22.30
CA GLU A 92 5.31 6.89 21.65
C GLU A 92 5.50 5.90 20.49
N LYS A 93 4.56 4.95 20.39
CA LYS A 93 4.54 3.94 19.33
C LYS A 93 3.75 4.44 18.13
N VAL A 94 4.36 4.33 16.96
CA VAL A 94 3.81 4.86 15.71
C VAL A 94 3.92 3.84 14.58
N MET A 95 3.08 4.01 13.57
CA MET A 95 3.24 3.45 12.24
C MET A 95 3.28 4.60 11.25
N ALA A 96 4.19 4.57 10.26
CA ALA A 96 4.41 5.73 9.40
C ALA A 96 4.66 5.37 7.94
N LEU A 97 4.10 6.19 7.05
CA LEU A 97 4.49 6.22 5.64
C LEU A 97 5.78 7.02 5.51
N VAL A 98 6.79 6.43 4.86
CA VAL A 98 8.11 7.07 4.66
C VAL A 98 8.49 7.13 3.18
N GLY A 99 9.40 8.01 2.82
CA GLY A 99 9.88 8.16 1.44
C GLY A 99 10.96 7.16 1.04
N GLY A 100 11.46 6.38 1.99
CA GLY A 100 12.55 5.43 1.97
C GLY A 100 13.12 5.32 3.38
N GLY A 101 14.06 4.40 3.60
CA GLY A 101 14.72 4.22 4.89
C GLY A 101 14.09 3.17 5.81
N GLY A 102 12.97 2.57 5.41
CA GLY A 102 12.26 1.60 6.27
C GLY A 102 13.05 0.31 6.55
N TYR A 103 13.98 -0.07 5.68
CA TYR A 103 14.81 -1.26 5.89
C TYR A 103 16.07 -0.94 6.70
N ALA A 104 15.89 -0.30 7.84
CA ALA A 104 16.97 0.09 8.76
C ALA A 104 16.49 0.05 10.21
N GLU A 105 17.44 -0.02 11.18
CA GLU A 105 17.13 0.02 12.60
C GLU A 105 16.46 1.33 13.04
N TYR A 106 16.73 2.42 12.31
CA TYR A 106 16.14 3.73 12.57
C TYR A 106 15.74 4.41 11.26
N CYS A 107 14.61 5.07 11.26
CA CYS A 107 14.06 5.73 10.07
C CYS A 107 13.47 7.10 10.43
N LEU A 108 13.69 8.09 9.55
CA LEU A 108 13.04 9.39 9.64
C LEU A 108 11.62 9.32 9.04
N ALA A 109 10.69 9.95 9.72
CA ALA A 109 9.33 10.15 9.21
C ALA A 109 8.87 11.59 9.48
N PHE A 110 8.12 12.19 8.56
CA PHE A 110 7.42 13.43 8.88
C PHE A 110 6.33 13.17 9.93
N GLU A 111 6.21 14.06 10.92
CA GLU A 111 5.22 13.90 11.99
C GLU A 111 3.79 13.72 11.45
N GLY A 112 3.45 14.40 10.37
CA GLY A 112 2.14 14.33 9.72
C GLY A 112 1.90 13.06 8.91
N HIS A 113 2.92 12.21 8.67
CA HIS A 113 2.79 10.92 7.97
C HIS A 113 2.71 9.75 8.94
N ALA A 114 2.89 9.99 10.23
CA ALA A 114 2.80 8.99 11.27
C ALA A 114 1.37 8.92 11.84
N LEU A 115 0.95 7.71 12.15
CA LEU A 115 -0.33 7.37 12.74
C LEU A 115 -0.12 6.73 14.12
N PRO A 116 -1.03 6.92 15.09
CA PRO A 116 -0.96 6.22 16.35
C PRO A 116 -1.14 4.72 16.16
N LEU A 117 -0.40 3.93 16.93
CA LEU A 117 -0.55 2.48 16.95
C LEU A 117 -1.82 2.08 17.73
N PRO A 118 -2.84 1.47 17.10
CA PRO A 118 -3.97 0.92 17.82
C PRO A 118 -3.52 -0.21 18.78
N ALA A 119 -4.01 -0.21 20.00
CA ALA A 119 -3.64 -1.20 21.01
C ALA A 119 -3.98 -2.66 20.61
N THR A 120 -4.86 -2.84 19.63
CA THR A 120 -5.29 -4.15 19.12
C THR A 120 -4.31 -4.74 18.09
N LEU A 121 -3.29 -3.99 17.66
CA LEU A 121 -2.33 -4.40 16.64
C LEU A 121 -0.94 -4.68 17.24
N SER A 122 -0.30 -5.71 16.71
CA SER A 122 1.15 -5.92 16.86
C SER A 122 1.94 -4.94 15.99
N MET A 123 3.25 -4.78 16.26
CA MET A 123 4.15 -3.99 15.41
C MET A 123 4.22 -4.52 13.97
N ILE A 124 4.14 -5.84 13.79
CA ILE A 124 4.12 -6.49 12.46
C ILE A 124 2.89 -6.05 11.68
N GLU A 125 1.72 -6.09 12.30
CA GLU A 125 0.48 -5.66 11.65
C GLU A 125 0.47 -4.15 11.40
N ALA A 126 0.98 -3.36 12.33
CA ALA A 126 1.08 -1.91 12.18
C ALA A 126 1.97 -1.50 11.01
N ALA A 127 3.11 -2.20 10.80
CA ALA A 127 4.00 -1.94 9.68
C ALA A 127 3.41 -2.31 8.30
N ALA A 128 2.27 -2.99 8.25
CA ALA A 128 1.57 -3.37 7.02
C ALA A 128 0.42 -2.40 6.65
N ILE A 129 0.25 -1.30 7.38
CA ILE A 129 -0.86 -0.37 7.22
C ILE A 129 -0.51 0.85 6.34
N PRO A 130 0.55 1.63 6.60
CA PRO A 130 0.69 2.96 6.00
C PRO A 130 0.62 2.97 4.48
N GLU A 131 1.43 2.18 3.79
CA GLU A 131 1.49 2.21 2.32
C GLU A 131 0.17 1.78 1.68
N THR A 132 -0.44 0.70 2.17
CA THR A 132 -1.65 0.16 1.57
C THR A 132 -2.89 0.99 1.93
N PHE A 133 -3.02 1.45 3.17
CA PHE A 133 -4.19 2.22 3.60
C PHE A 133 -4.18 3.64 3.03
N PHE A 134 -3.02 4.31 2.97
CA PHE A 134 -2.91 5.61 2.31
C PHE A 134 -3.23 5.51 0.81
N THR A 135 -2.68 4.48 0.14
CA THR A 135 -2.92 4.25 -1.28
C THR A 135 -4.40 3.96 -1.55
N VAL A 136 -5.01 3.05 -0.78
CA VAL A 136 -6.43 2.68 -0.97
C VAL A 136 -7.33 3.84 -0.62
N TRP A 137 -7.12 4.50 0.53
CA TRP A 137 -7.96 5.61 0.94
C TRP A 137 -8.00 6.70 -0.12
N TYR A 138 -6.82 7.17 -0.51
CA TYR A 138 -6.70 8.24 -1.49
C TYR A 138 -7.31 7.88 -2.84
N ASN A 139 -7.04 6.66 -3.33
CA ASN A 139 -7.46 6.29 -4.69
C ASN A 139 -8.92 5.82 -4.77
N VAL A 140 -9.42 5.08 -3.79
CA VAL A 140 -10.77 4.53 -3.82
C VAL A 140 -11.79 5.55 -3.32
N PHE A 141 -11.50 6.24 -2.19
CA PHE A 141 -12.50 7.09 -1.54
C PHE A 141 -12.37 8.57 -1.90
N GLU A 142 -11.15 9.11 -2.05
CA GLU A 142 -11.00 10.53 -2.42
C GLU A 142 -11.04 10.75 -3.93
N ARG A 143 -10.28 9.97 -4.72
CA ARG A 143 -10.26 10.10 -6.19
C ARG A 143 -11.42 9.35 -6.85
N GLY A 144 -11.60 8.08 -6.52
CA GLY A 144 -12.67 7.23 -7.03
C GLY A 144 -14.04 7.58 -6.47
N LYS A 145 -14.08 8.31 -5.34
CA LYS A 145 -15.32 8.76 -4.67
C LYS A 145 -16.30 7.60 -4.46
N LEU A 146 -15.77 6.42 -4.10
CA LEU A 146 -16.61 5.26 -3.81
C LEU A 146 -17.60 5.59 -2.70
N ALA A 147 -18.89 5.45 -2.99
CA ALA A 147 -19.98 5.74 -2.07
C ALA A 147 -20.67 4.46 -1.57
N LYS A 148 -21.41 4.60 -0.48
CA LYS A 148 -22.26 3.53 0.06
C LYS A 148 -23.24 3.00 -1.00
N GLY A 149 -23.30 1.69 -1.14
CA GLY A 149 -24.21 1.01 -2.09
C GLY A 149 -23.66 0.90 -3.52
N GLU A 150 -22.57 1.59 -3.85
CA GLU A 150 -21.91 1.42 -5.15
C GLU A 150 -21.18 0.08 -5.24
N THR A 151 -20.92 -0.35 -6.48
CA THR A 151 -20.15 -1.55 -6.78
C THR A 151 -18.71 -1.18 -7.10
N PHE A 152 -17.79 -1.76 -6.38
CA PHE A 152 -16.35 -1.55 -6.50
C PHE A 152 -15.67 -2.80 -7.06
N LEU A 153 -14.77 -2.63 -8.02
CA LEU A 153 -13.89 -3.69 -8.53
C LEU A 153 -12.43 -3.35 -8.24
N VAL A 154 -11.71 -4.26 -7.58
CA VAL A 154 -10.26 -4.15 -7.41
C VAL A 154 -9.55 -5.31 -8.11
N HIS A 155 -8.60 -5.01 -8.98
CA HIS A 155 -7.72 -6.02 -9.56
C HIS A 155 -6.63 -6.41 -8.58
N GLY A 156 -6.25 -7.70 -8.54
CA GLY A 156 -5.24 -8.21 -7.62
C GLY A 156 -5.70 -8.27 -6.16
N GLY A 157 -6.89 -8.78 -5.91
CA GLY A 157 -7.53 -8.82 -4.58
C GLY A 157 -6.75 -9.49 -3.46
N SER A 158 -5.86 -10.41 -3.79
CA SER A 158 -4.99 -11.08 -2.80
C SER A 158 -3.73 -10.30 -2.43
N SER A 159 -3.42 -9.19 -3.12
CA SER A 159 -2.28 -8.33 -2.77
C SER A 159 -2.53 -7.52 -1.49
N GLY A 160 -1.49 -6.89 -0.94
CA GLY A 160 -1.66 -5.98 0.21
C GLY A 160 -2.66 -4.86 -0.07
N ILE A 161 -2.62 -4.27 -1.28
CA ILE A 161 -3.62 -3.28 -1.73
C ILE A 161 -5.00 -3.91 -1.82
N GLY A 162 -5.12 -5.08 -2.47
CA GLY A 162 -6.41 -5.74 -2.68
C GLY A 162 -7.09 -6.13 -1.38
N THR A 163 -6.37 -6.77 -0.45
CA THR A 163 -6.91 -7.19 0.86
C THR A 163 -7.37 -6.00 1.70
N THR A 164 -6.65 -4.87 1.63
CA THR A 164 -7.03 -3.61 2.28
C THR A 164 -8.27 -3.00 1.63
N ALA A 165 -8.28 -2.94 0.28
CA ALA A 165 -9.39 -2.33 -0.48
C ALA A 165 -10.70 -3.10 -0.29
N ILE A 166 -10.67 -4.44 -0.33
CA ILE A 166 -11.84 -5.28 -0.10
C ILE A 166 -12.45 -4.98 1.28
N GLN A 167 -11.64 -5.02 2.32
CA GLN A 167 -12.12 -4.84 3.69
C GLN A 167 -12.65 -3.43 3.94
N LEU A 168 -11.94 -2.38 3.51
CA LEU A 168 -12.38 -0.99 3.69
C LEU A 168 -13.67 -0.71 2.91
N ALA A 169 -13.75 -1.12 1.64
CA ALA A 169 -14.94 -0.92 0.83
C ALA A 169 -16.15 -1.67 1.42
N LYS A 170 -15.94 -2.91 1.88
CA LYS A 170 -17.00 -3.68 2.54
C LYS A 170 -17.46 -3.06 3.85
N ALA A 171 -16.54 -2.62 4.70
CA ALA A 171 -16.84 -1.96 5.96
C ALA A 171 -17.62 -0.64 5.77
N LEU A 172 -17.44 0.02 4.62
CA LEU A 172 -18.15 1.24 4.21
C LEU A 172 -19.38 0.96 3.33
N SER A 173 -19.84 -0.29 3.32
CA SER A 173 -21.11 -0.73 2.70
C SER A 173 -21.14 -0.63 1.17
N ALA A 174 -20.01 -0.79 0.50
CA ALA A 174 -19.97 -1.03 -0.94
C ALA A 174 -20.19 -2.52 -1.26
N ARG A 175 -20.62 -2.80 -2.48
CA ARG A 175 -20.58 -4.13 -3.07
C ARG A 175 -19.19 -4.34 -3.69
N VAL A 176 -18.49 -5.41 -3.32
CA VAL A 176 -17.07 -5.57 -3.63
C VAL A 176 -16.83 -6.75 -4.56
N PHE A 177 -16.27 -6.46 -5.73
CA PHE A 177 -15.77 -7.44 -6.70
C PHE A 177 -14.26 -7.40 -6.76
N THR A 178 -13.64 -8.52 -7.09
CA THR A 178 -12.18 -8.57 -7.24
C THR A 178 -11.73 -9.64 -8.21
N THR A 179 -10.52 -9.47 -8.74
CA THR A 179 -9.83 -10.49 -9.51
C THR A 179 -8.64 -11.05 -8.74
N ALA A 180 -8.41 -12.35 -8.83
CA ALA A 180 -7.25 -13.03 -8.26
C ALA A 180 -6.80 -14.18 -9.18
N GLY A 181 -5.60 -14.73 -8.97
CA GLY A 181 -4.98 -15.64 -9.95
C GLY A 181 -5.15 -17.13 -9.66
N THR A 182 -5.75 -17.53 -8.53
CA THR A 182 -6.00 -18.92 -8.17
C THR A 182 -7.30 -19.08 -7.40
N PRO A 183 -7.89 -20.31 -7.36
CA PRO A 183 -9.08 -20.58 -6.55
C PRO A 183 -8.89 -20.26 -5.06
N GLU A 184 -7.71 -20.56 -4.49
CA GLU A 184 -7.37 -20.31 -3.09
C GLU A 184 -7.34 -18.82 -2.79
N LYS A 185 -6.74 -18.01 -3.69
CA LYS A 185 -6.72 -16.54 -3.59
C LYS A 185 -8.13 -15.96 -3.71
N CYS A 186 -8.95 -16.47 -4.61
CA CYS A 186 -10.36 -16.08 -4.71
C CYS A 186 -11.13 -16.42 -3.43
N ALA A 187 -10.89 -17.60 -2.84
CA ALA A 187 -11.50 -18.00 -1.58
C ALA A 187 -11.07 -17.07 -0.42
N ALA A 188 -9.78 -16.70 -0.35
CA ALA A 188 -9.29 -15.73 0.62
C ALA A 188 -9.96 -14.34 0.45
N CYS A 189 -10.09 -13.86 -0.78
CA CYS A 189 -10.78 -12.60 -1.06
C CYS A 189 -12.25 -12.62 -0.61
N ARG A 190 -12.97 -13.73 -0.84
CA ARG A 190 -14.36 -13.89 -0.35
C ARG A 190 -14.44 -13.88 1.18
N LYS A 191 -13.49 -14.52 1.88
CA LYS A 191 -13.41 -14.47 3.36
C LYS A 191 -13.18 -13.05 3.90
N LEU A 192 -12.50 -12.20 3.14
CA LEU A 192 -12.27 -10.79 3.47
C LEU A 192 -13.46 -9.89 3.16
N GLY A 193 -14.52 -10.41 2.54
CA GLY A 193 -15.75 -9.67 2.26
C GLY A 193 -16.01 -9.36 0.79
N ALA A 194 -15.25 -9.91 -0.16
CA ALA A 194 -15.58 -9.77 -1.57
C ALA A 194 -16.87 -10.53 -1.90
N ASP A 195 -17.84 -9.84 -2.49
CA ASP A 195 -19.13 -10.41 -2.93
C ASP A 195 -18.95 -11.27 -4.19
N LEU A 196 -17.95 -10.93 -5.02
CA LEU A 196 -17.54 -11.70 -6.19
C LEU A 196 -16.01 -11.72 -6.29
N ALA A 197 -15.41 -12.90 -6.34
CA ALA A 197 -13.97 -13.07 -6.57
C ALA A 197 -13.78 -13.96 -7.80
N ILE A 198 -13.14 -13.39 -8.83
CA ILE A 198 -13.01 -13.92 -10.18
C ILE A 198 -11.57 -14.41 -10.40
N ASN A 199 -11.42 -15.65 -10.83
CA ASN A 199 -10.13 -16.16 -11.25
C ASN A 199 -9.80 -15.71 -12.67
N TYR A 200 -9.04 -14.62 -12.80
CA TYR A 200 -8.72 -14.02 -14.09
C TYR A 200 -7.95 -14.95 -15.07
N ARG A 201 -7.44 -16.10 -14.61
CA ARG A 201 -6.77 -17.07 -15.46
C ARG A 201 -7.73 -17.97 -16.22
N THR A 202 -8.94 -18.15 -15.70
CA THR A 202 -9.93 -19.11 -16.23
C THR A 202 -11.28 -18.47 -16.50
N GLU A 203 -11.52 -17.23 -16.03
CA GLU A 203 -12.80 -16.56 -16.09
C GLU A 203 -12.67 -15.17 -16.70
N ASP A 204 -13.73 -14.70 -17.38
CA ASP A 204 -13.81 -13.34 -17.91
C ASP A 204 -14.46 -12.40 -16.91
N PHE A 205 -13.64 -11.50 -16.33
CA PHE A 205 -14.14 -10.55 -15.35
C PHE A 205 -15.14 -9.55 -15.92
N VAL A 206 -15.07 -9.22 -17.22
CA VAL A 206 -16.05 -8.31 -17.86
C VAL A 206 -17.42 -8.97 -17.92
N ALA A 207 -17.48 -10.21 -18.38
CA ALA A 207 -18.73 -10.97 -18.46
C ALA A 207 -19.36 -11.15 -17.08
N LEU A 208 -18.57 -11.63 -16.10
CA LEU A 208 -19.05 -11.90 -14.74
C LEU A 208 -19.46 -10.65 -13.97
N THR A 209 -18.76 -9.52 -14.15
CA THR A 209 -19.16 -8.27 -13.51
C THR A 209 -20.46 -7.72 -14.12
N LYS A 210 -20.64 -7.83 -15.43
CA LYS A 210 -21.90 -7.45 -16.09
C LYS A 210 -23.06 -8.34 -15.65
N GLU A 211 -22.87 -9.64 -15.63
CA GLU A 211 -23.89 -10.58 -15.15
C GLU A 211 -24.30 -10.25 -13.70
N ALA A 212 -23.32 -10.12 -12.81
CA ALA A 212 -23.57 -9.81 -11.40
C ALA A 212 -24.22 -8.42 -11.17
N THR A 213 -24.14 -7.50 -12.14
CA THR A 213 -24.74 -6.15 -12.06
C THR A 213 -25.92 -5.97 -13.02
N GLU A 214 -26.48 -7.05 -13.56
CA GLU A 214 -27.61 -7.02 -14.51
C GLU A 214 -27.34 -6.09 -15.72
N GLY A 215 -26.10 -6.12 -16.21
CA GLY A 215 -25.64 -5.30 -17.34
C GLY A 215 -25.20 -3.88 -16.99
N ARG A 216 -25.45 -3.38 -15.77
CA ARG A 216 -25.14 -2.00 -15.37
C ARG A 216 -23.62 -1.72 -15.35
N GLY A 217 -22.84 -2.67 -14.90
CA GLY A 217 -21.40 -2.50 -14.67
C GLY A 217 -21.05 -1.99 -13.28
N VAL A 218 -19.75 -1.77 -13.03
CA VAL A 218 -19.19 -1.38 -11.72
C VAL A 218 -18.92 0.13 -11.66
N ASP A 219 -19.14 0.74 -10.51
CA ASP A 219 -19.06 2.20 -10.35
C ASP A 219 -17.61 2.70 -10.20
N VAL A 220 -16.78 1.97 -9.47
CA VAL A 220 -15.37 2.32 -9.25
C VAL A 220 -14.48 1.11 -9.53
N ILE A 221 -13.39 1.32 -10.28
CA ILE A 221 -12.38 0.30 -10.55
C ILE A 221 -11.02 0.80 -10.05
N LEU A 222 -10.35 0.02 -9.19
CA LEU A 222 -8.96 0.22 -8.83
C LEU A 222 -8.08 -0.73 -9.67
N ASP A 223 -7.27 -0.15 -10.54
CA ASP A 223 -6.42 -0.91 -11.47
C ASP A 223 -4.93 -0.74 -11.13
N MET A 224 -4.24 -1.86 -10.98
CA MET A 224 -2.79 -1.94 -10.85
C MET A 224 -2.16 -2.79 -11.97
N VAL A 225 -2.97 -3.28 -12.91
CA VAL A 225 -2.54 -4.20 -13.98
C VAL A 225 -2.16 -3.43 -15.25
N GLY A 226 -3.04 -2.56 -15.74
CA GLY A 226 -2.83 -1.84 -16.99
C GLY A 226 -2.90 -2.74 -18.24
N GLY A 227 -2.23 -2.34 -19.33
CA GLY A 227 -2.22 -3.09 -20.58
C GLY A 227 -3.66 -3.32 -21.10
N ASP A 228 -3.97 -4.53 -21.50
CA ASP A 228 -5.28 -4.91 -22.04
C ASP A 228 -6.44 -4.76 -21.03
N TYR A 229 -6.13 -4.68 -19.74
CA TYR A 229 -7.14 -4.41 -18.71
C TYR A 229 -7.79 -3.04 -18.88
N ILE A 230 -7.10 -2.05 -19.44
CA ILE A 230 -7.64 -0.70 -19.62
C ILE A 230 -8.92 -0.72 -20.46
N GLY A 231 -8.89 -1.34 -21.64
CA GLY A 231 -10.06 -1.47 -22.51
C GLY A 231 -11.18 -2.30 -21.86
N ARG A 232 -10.81 -3.40 -21.23
CA ARG A 232 -11.74 -4.28 -20.51
C ARG A 232 -12.39 -3.58 -19.30
N ASN A 233 -11.65 -2.70 -18.62
CA ASN A 233 -12.20 -1.87 -17.55
C ASN A 233 -13.26 -0.89 -18.08
N TYR A 234 -13.05 -0.30 -19.27
CA TYR A 234 -14.07 0.53 -19.91
C TYR A 234 -15.34 -0.27 -20.22
N GLU A 235 -15.19 -1.55 -20.56
CA GLU A 235 -16.33 -2.44 -20.75
C GLU A 235 -17.07 -2.79 -19.47
N ALA A 236 -16.32 -3.09 -18.40
CA ALA A 236 -16.87 -3.49 -17.11
C ALA A 236 -17.49 -2.32 -16.32
N ALA A 237 -17.02 -1.09 -16.55
CA ALA A 237 -17.49 0.09 -15.84
C ALA A 237 -18.97 0.42 -16.17
N ALA A 238 -19.67 0.94 -15.17
CA ALA A 238 -20.99 1.54 -15.33
C ALA A 238 -20.92 2.88 -16.07
N VAL A 239 -22.06 3.45 -16.43
CA VAL A 239 -22.16 4.84 -16.88
C VAL A 239 -21.71 5.76 -15.73
N GLU A 240 -20.92 6.80 -16.03
CA GLU A 240 -20.26 7.69 -15.04
C GLU A 240 -19.25 6.94 -14.16
N GLY A 241 -18.79 5.75 -14.57
CA GLY A 241 -17.81 4.96 -13.84
C GLY A 241 -16.47 5.65 -13.69
N ARG A 242 -15.77 5.36 -12.59
CA ARG A 242 -14.46 5.94 -12.26
C ARG A 242 -13.41 4.85 -12.22
N ILE A 243 -12.37 4.98 -13.02
CA ILE A 243 -11.25 4.04 -13.09
C ILE A 243 -10.01 4.75 -12.54
N VAL A 244 -9.40 4.18 -11.52
CA VAL A 244 -8.24 4.76 -10.86
C VAL A 244 -7.04 3.85 -11.03
N GLN A 245 -6.08 4.30 -11.83
CA GLN A 245 -4.84 3.59 -12.13
C GLN A 245 -3.78 3.91 -11.06
N ILE A 246 -3.20 2.88 -10.44
CA ILE A 246 -2.15 3.05 -9.41
C ILE A 246 -0.83 2.36 -9.76
N ALA A 247 -0.83 1.45 -10.73
CA ALA A 247 0.38 0.78 -11.23
C ALA A 247 0.11 0.17 -12.62
N PHE A 248 1.17 -0.32 -13.26
CA PHE A 248 1.16 -1.00 -14.55
C PHE A 248 1.97 -2.29 -14.46
N GLN A 249 1.42 -3.32 -13.81
CA GLN A 249 2.14 -4.58 -13.61
C GLN A 249 2.29 -5.38 -14.91
N ALA A 250 1.35 -5.26 -15.86
CA ALA A 250 1.43 -5.89 -17.16
C ALA A 250 2.11 -4.97 -18.18
N ALA A 251 1.51 -3.80 -18.48
CA ALA A 251 2.04 -2.83 -19.42
C ALA A 251 1.46 -1.42 -19.18
N SER A 252 2.29 -0.38 -19.40
CA SER A 252 1.84 1.02 -19.36
C SER A 252 1.29 1.52 -20.71
N ARG A 253 1.40 0.71 -21.77
CA ARG A 253 0.88 1.00 -23.11
C ARG A 253 -0.24 0.02 -23.44
N ALA A 254 -1.32 0.52 -24.03
CA ALA A 254 -2.47 -0.27 -24.46
C ALA A 254 -3.05 0.31 -25.75
N ASN A 255 -3.62 -0.57 -26.59
CA ASN A 255 -4.50 -0.15 -27.68
C ASN A 255 -5.94 -0.19 -27.17
N VAL A 256 -6.61 0.96 -27.06
CA VAL A 256 -7.90 1.10 -26.40
C VAL A 256 -8.89 1.80 -27.32
N ASP A 257 -10.07 1.20 -27.49
CA ASP A 257 -11.21 1.90 -28.10
C ASP A 257 -11.78 2.94 -27.13
N MET A 258 -11.54 4.21 -27.44
CA MET A 258 -11.97 5.35 -26.64
C MET A 258 -13.49 5.64 -26.74
N MET A 259 -14.22 4.99 -27.64
CA MET A 259 -15.65 5.20 -27.82
C MET A 259 -16.42 4.94 -26.50
N ARG A 260 -16.05 3.89 -25.79
CA ARG A 260 -16.69 3.53 -24.50
C ARG A 260 -16.47 4.58 -23.42
N LEU A 261 -15.29 5.20 -23.38
CA LEU A 261 -15.00 6.28 -22.43
C LEU A 261 -15.98 7.45 -22.65
N MET A 262 -16.21 7.83 -23.91
CA MET A 262 -17.11 8.92 -24.26
C MET A 262 -18.58 8.51 -24.01
N LEU A 263 -19.03 7.38 -24.55
CA LEU A 263 -20.44 6.95 -24.46
C LEU A 263 -20.91 6.73 -23.02
N LYS A 264 -20.02 6.21 -22.17
CA LYS A 264 -20.31 6.00 -20.74
C LYS A 264 -19.90 7.18 -19.84
N ARG A 265 -19.34 8.25 -20.39
CA ARG A 265 -18.85 9.44 -19.64
C ARG A 265 -17.92 9.04 -18.51
N LEU A 266 -16.97 8.11 -18.79
CA LEU A 266 -16.06 7.57 -17.79
C LEU A 266 -15.05 8.61 -17.35
N THR A 267 -14.65 8.55 -16.09
CA THR A 267 -13.44 9.19 -15.59
C THR A 267 -12.33 8.16 -15.48
N HIS A 268 -11.25 8.32 -16.25
CA HIS A 268 -10.03 7.54 -16.06
C HIS A 268 -8.93 8.45 -15.52
N THR A 269 -8.44 8.15 -14.34
CA THR A 269 -7.43 8.95 -13.63
C THR A 269 -6.38 8.03 -13.02
N GLY A 270 -5.24 8.61 -12.60
CA GLY A 270 -4.19 7.86 -11.93
C GLY A 270 -3.48 8.68 -10.87
N SER A 271 -2.69 8.02 -10.03
CA SER A 271 -1.85 8.69 -9.06
C SER A 271 -0.62 7.88 -8.70
N THR A 272 0.38 8.59 -8.16
CA THR A 272 1.48 8.03 -7.38
C THR A 272 1.45 8.64 -5.99
N LEU A 273 1.93 7.91 -4.97
CA LEU A 273 1.92 8.40 -3.60
C LEU A 273 3.30 8.95 -3.18
N ARG A 274 4.38 8.26 -3.52
CA ARG A 274 5.73 8.53 -3.00
C ARG A 274 6.21 9.96 -3.27
N ALA A 275 5.98 10.47 -4.48
CA ALA A 275 6.44 11.80 -4.92
C ALA A 275 5.52 12.96 -4.50
N ARG A 276 4.41 12.69 -3.79
CA ARG A 276 3.50 13.75 -3.35
C ARG A 276 4.13 14.61 -2.25
N SER A 277 3.64 15.84 -2.12
CA SER A 277 4.09 16.77 -1.09
C SER A 277 3.86 16.23 0.32
N VAL A 278 4.62 16.76 1.28
CA VAL A 278 4.43 16.44 2.71
C VAL A 278 2.99 16.80 3.13
N ALA A 279 2.47 17.95 2.70
CA ALA A 279 1.12 18.40 3.04
C ALA A 279 0.04 17.45 2.50
N ASP A 280 0.17 16.98 1.25
CA ASP A 280 -0.78 16.03 0.65
C ASP A 280 -0.81 14.70 1.41
N LYS A 281 0.38 14.13 1.68
CA LYS A 281 0.47 12.87 2.43
C LYS A 281 -0.04 13.02 3.86
N SER A 282 0.20 14.15 4.50
CA SER A 282 -0.36 14.46 5.83
C SER A 282 -1.88 14.58 5.80
N ALA A 283 -2.47 15.11 4.72
CA ALA A 283 -3.92 15.13 4.56
C ALA A 283 -4.51 13.72 4.44
N ILE A 284 -3.87 12.85 3.63
CA ILE A 284 -4.26 11.45 3.50
C ILE A 284 -4.10 10.72 4.86
N ALA A 285 -3.01 10.96 5.59
CA ALA A 285 -2.80 10.39 6.92
C ALA A 285 -3.95 10.73 7.87
N ARG A 286 -4.35 12.01 7.95
CA ARG A 286 -5.48 12.44 8.77
C ARG A 286 -6.80 11.76 8.36
N ALA A 287 -7.03 11.59 7.06
CA ALA A 287 -8.22 10.90 6.56
C ALA A 287 -8.22 9.42 6.96
N VAL A 288 -7.07 8.72 6.81
CA VAL A 288 -6.91 7.33 7.28
C VAL A 288 -7.12 7.24 8.79
N GLU A 289 -6.53 8.16 9.56
CA GLU A 289 -6.70 8.21 11.02
C GLU A 289 -8.16 8.38 11.41
N THR A 290 -8.86 9.30 10.76
CA THR A 290 -10.26 9.61 11.07
C THR A 290 -11.22 8.50 10.68
N HIS A 291 -11.01 7.84 9.55
CA HIS A 291 -12.01 6.95 8.96
C HIS A 291 -11.63 5.46 8.99
N ALA A 292 -10.34 5.13 8.85
CA ALA A 292 -9.90 3.73 8.80
C ALA A 292 -9.47 3.19 10.17
N LEU A 293 -8.76 3.96 10.99
CA LEU A 293 -8.33 3.48 12.31
C LEU A 293 -9.48 3.09 13.25
N PRO A 294 -10.64 3.77 13.28
CA PRO A 294 -11.79 3.30 14.05
C PRO A 294 -12.32 1.93 13.59
N LEU A 295 -12.24 1.63 12.29
CA LEU A 295 -12.64 0.33 11.76
C LEU A 295 -11.65 -0.77 12.18
N ILE A 296 -10.37 -0.44 12.24
CA ILE A 296 -9.31 -1.34 12.74
C ILE A 296 -9.51 -1.58 14.25
N ALA A 297 -9.70 -0.52 15.03
CA ALA A 297 -9.93 -0.63 16.47
C ALA A 297 -11.17 -1.46 16.81
N ALA A 298 -12.21 -1.38 15.97
CA ALA A 298 -13.43 -2.18 16.08
C ALA A 298 -13.28 -3.62 15.54
N GLY A 299 -12.11 -4.01 15.03
CA GLY A 299 -11.87 -5.35 14.46
C GLY A 299 -12.56 -5.61 13.12
N LYS A 300 -13.12 -4.59 12.47
CA LYS A 300 -13.83 -4.73 11.18
C LYS A 300 -12.87 -4.80 10.01
N VAL A 301 -11.67 -4.26 10.15
CA VAL A 301 -10.60 -4.24 9.16
C VAL A 301 -9.30 -4.63 9.86
N ARG A 302 -8.52 -5.53 9.27
CA ARG A 302 -7.23 -5.94 9.81
C ARG A 302 -6.25 -6.22 8.66
N PRO A 303 -4.97 -5.79 8.75
CA PRO A 303 -4.00 -6.13 7.75
C PRO A 303 -3.79 -7.66 7.70
N VAL A 304 -3.72 -8.19 6.50
CA VAL A 304 -3.45 -9.62 6.26
C VAL A 304 -1.95 -9.80 6.12
N ILE A 305 -1.33 -10.57 7.00
CA ILE A 305 0.10 -10.87 6.95
C ILE A 305 0.31 -12.25 6.33
N ASP A 306 1.02 -12.30 5.20
CA ASP A 306 1.43 -13.53 4.54
C ASP A 306 2.60 -14.19 5.27
N SER A 307 3.66 -13.41 5.47
CA SER A 307 4.91 -13.92 6.04
C SER A 307 5.75 -12.81 6.65
N THR A 308 6.66 -13.20 7.55
CA THR A 308 7.63 -12.31 8.17
C THR A 308 9.04 -12.83 7.93
N PHE A 309 9.99 -11.91 7.77
CA PHE A 309 11.40 -12.20 7.60
C PHE A 309 12.23 -11.28 8.51
N PRO A 310 13.30 -11.75 9.15
CA PRO A 310 14.26 -10.85 9.77
C PRO A 310 14.84 -9.85 8.76
N LEU A 311 15.18 -8.64 9.19
CA LEU A 311 15.68 -7.57 8.31
C LEU A 311 16.82 -8.04 7.39
N HIS A 312 17.78 -8.81 7.92
CA HIS A 312 18.91 -9.33 7.14
C HIS A 312 18.50 -10.33 6.04
N GLN A 313 17.26 -10.81 6.05
CA GLN A 313 16.67 -11.68 5.02
C GLN A 313 15.79 -10.91 4.03
N ALA A 314 15.96 -9.59 3.88
CA ALA A 314 15.19 -8.77 2.94
C ALA A 314 15.25 -9.30 1.50
N SER A 315 16.37 -9.94 1.09
CA SER A 315 16.49 -10.63 -0.19
C SER A 315 15.43 -11.74 -0.35
N ALA A 316 15.26 -12.61 0.66
CA ALA A 316 14.26 -13.67 0.65
C ALA A 316 12.82 -13.11 0.66
N ALA A 317 12.58 -12.02 1.39
CA ALA A 317 11.29 -11.34 1.42
C ALA A 317 10.93 -10.76 0.03
N HIS A 318 11.90 -10.19 -0.69
CA HIS A 318 11.70 -9.71 -2.06
C HIS A 318 11.46 -10.86 -3.04
N ALA A 319 12.20 -11.96 -2.93
CA ALA A 319 11.94 -13.16 -3.72
C ALA A 319 10.51 -13.68 -3.50
N ARG A 320 10.06 -13.79 -2.23
CA ARG A 320 8.69 -14.17 -1.89
C ARG A 320 7.64 -13.27 -2.55
N MET A 321 7.89 -11.97 -2.61
CA MET A 321 6.98 -11.03 -3.30
C MET A 321 6.97 -11.24 -4.82
N GLU A 322 8.12 -11.58 -5.41
CA GLU A 322 8.23 -11.79 -6.86
C GLU A 322 7.63 -13.11 -7.32
N ASP A 323 7.65 -14.16 -6.49
CA ASP A 323 6.95 -15.43 -6.75
C ASP A 323 5.44 -15.22 -6.97
N GLY A 324 4.88 -14.17 -6.39
CA GLY A 324 3.49 -13.78 -6.61
C GLY A 324 2.47 -14.69 -5.91
N ASP A 325 2.87 -15.64 -5.08
CA ASP A 325 1.97 -16.59 -4.41
C ASP A 325 1.45 -16.11 -3.04
N HIS A 326 1.98 -15.01 -2.53
CA HIS A 326 1.58 -14.43 -1.25
C HIS A 326 0.14 -13.93 -1.24
N ILE A 327 -0.47 -13.89 -0.06
CA ILE A 327 -1.78 -13.30 0.22
C ILE A 327 -1.62 -12.25 1.32
N GLY A 328 -1.79 -10.97 0.98
CA GLY A 328 -1.60 -9.86 1.90
C GLY A 328 -0.18 -9.30 1.88
N LYS A 329 0.36 -8.99 3.04
CA LYS A 329 1.61 -8.26 3.24
C LYS A 329 2.75 -9.16 3.70
N ILE A 330 3.93 -8.87 3.21
CA ILE A 330 5.20 -9.41 3.70
C ILE A 330 5.83 -8.34 4.58
N VAL A 331 6.38 -8.71 5.74
CA VAL A 331 6.89 -7.77 6.74
C VAL A 331 8.29 -8.20 7.17
N LEU A 332 9.21 -7.22 7.24
CA LEU A 332 10.54 -7.38 7.85
C LEU A 332 10.45 -7.07 9.34
N THR A 333 11.12 -7.87 10.18
CA THR A 333 11.21 -7.67 11.64
C THR A 333 12.63 -7.31 12.04
N LEU A 334 12.76 -6.42 13.03
CA LEU A 334 14.04 -5.92 13.55
C LEU A 334 14.21 -6.29 15.01
#